data_a1df583363e7d7016d52a946d9c1a57b
#
_entry.id   a1df583363e7d7016d52a946d9c1a57b
#
_cell.length_a   1.000
_cell.length_b   1.000
_cell.length_c   1.000
_cell.angle_alpha   90.00
_cell.angle_beta   90.00
_cell.angle_gamma   90.00
#
_symmetry.space_group_name_H-M   'P 1'
#
loop_
_entity.id
_entity.type
_entity.pdbx_description
1 polymer ?
#
loop_
_entity_poly.entity_id
_entity_poly.type
_entity_poly.pdbx_seq_one_letter_code
_entity_poly.pdbx_strand_id
1 'polypeptide(L)'
;MLGAREQGRKGPRRREATDLFATVLEVVKRYHGSARITRVSYGAGMPVDRLRNFVERLVTLGLLRSDEVDGRPAYDITPRGQEFLTTYWKMRAYIEVLESNPDDRVGRRRP
;
A
#
# COMPACT_ATOMS: atom_id res chain seq x y z
N MET A 1 11.61 14.33 26.01
CA MET A 1 10.19 14.33 25.91
C MET A 1 9.70 14.39 24.51
N LEU A 2 10.11 15.41 23.80
CA LEU A 2 9.68 15.51 22.42
C LEU A 2 10.12 14.34 21.59
N GLY A 3 11.32 13.88 21.84
CA GLY A 3 11.82 12.75 21.08
C GLY A 3 10.98 11.51 21.26
N ALA A 4 10.52 11.29 22.46
CA ALA A 4 9.73 10.12 22.75
C ALA A 4 8.42 10.17 21.97
N ARG A 5 7.80 11.32 21.92
CA ARG A 5 6.56 11.42 21.19
C ARG A 5 6.76 11.21 19.72
N GLU A 6 7.85 11.75 19.23
CA GLU A 6 8.13 11.58 17.81
C GLU A 6 8.40 10.15 17.46
N GLN A 7 9.05 9.44 18.36
CA GLN A 7 9.30 8.04 18.10
C GLN A 7 8.01 7.25 18.06
N GLY A 8 7.09 7.58 18.93
CA GLY A 8 5.81 6.92 18.90
C GLY A 8 5.10 7.15 17.59
N ARG A 9 5.20 8.36 17.08
CA ARG A 9 4.57 8.66 15.81
C ARG A 9 5.26 7.98 14.65
N LYS A 10 6.58 7.82 14.74
CA LYS A 10 7.29 7.18 13.65
C LYS A 10 6.85 5.76 13.41
N GLY A 11 6.61 5.01 14.48
CA GLY A 11 6.15 3.65 14.32
C GLY A 11 4.84 3.55 13.56
N PRO A 12 3.81 4.29 13.97
CA PRO A 12 2.55 4.27 13.21
C PRO A 12 2.72 4.78 11.80
N ARG A 13 3.56 5.79 11.62
CA ARG A 13 3.77 6.32 10.29
C ARG A 13 4.37 5.31 9.34
N ARG A 14 5.29 4.48 9.83
CA ARG A 14 5.86 3.46 8.98
C ARG A 14 4.81 2.48 8.53
N ARG A 15 3.97 2.06 9.46
CA ARG A 15 2.88 1.17 9.10
C ARG A 15 1.95 1.81 8.11
N GLU A 16 1.67 3.08 8.34
CA GLU A 16 0.83 3.81 7.41
C GLU A 16 1.43 3.86 6.02
N ALA A 17 2.74 4.08 5.94
CA ALA A 17 3.39 4.12 4.64
C ALA A 17 3.27 2.79 3.93
N THR A 18 3.47 1.69 4.66
CA THR A 18 3.35 0.37 4.07
C THR A 18 1.92 0.13 3.59
N ASP A 19 0.95 0.52 4.39
CA ASP A 19 -0.44 0.39 4.00
C ASP A 19 -0.75 1.20 2.76
N LEU A 20 -0.19 2.40 2.68
CA LEU A 20 -0.42 3.25 1.53
C LEU A 20 0.27 2.71 0.29
N PHE A 21 1.45 2.12 0.44
CA PHE A 21 2.10 1.44 -0.66
C PHE A 21 1.18 0.37 -1.22
N ALA A 22 0.62 -0.45 -0.33
CA ALA A 22 -0.27 -1.51 -0.78
C ALA A 22 -1.49 -0.95 -1.47
N THR A 23 -2.07 0.13 -0.94
CA THR A 23 -3.22 0.76 -1.55
C THR A 23 -2.91 1.23 -2.96
N VAL A 24 -1.77 1.91 -3.12
CA VAL A 24 -1.39 2.42 -4.43
C VAL A 24 -1.16 1.27 -5.40
N LEU A 25 -0.47 0.24 -4.95
CA LEU A 25 -0.21 -0.91 -5.82
C LEU A 25 -1.49 -1.60 -6.24
N GLU A 26 -2.45 -1.73 -5.34
CA GLU A 26 -3.72 -2.35 -5.68
C GLU A 26 -4.46 -1.54 -6.73
N VAL A 27 -4.45 -0.22 -6.59
CA VAL A 27 -5.13 0.62 -7.55
C VAL A 27 -4.46 0.53 -8.92
N VAL A 28 -3.13 0.59 -8.95
CA VAL A 28 -2.40 0.49 -10.21
C VAL A 28 -2.69 -0.85 -10.88
N LYS A 29 -2.75 -1.91 -10.10
CA LYS A 29 -2.99 -3.23 -10.64
C LYS A 29 -4.32 -3.31 -11.40
N ARG A 30 -5.31 -2.57 -10.94
CA ARG A 30 -6.62 -2.59 -11.58
C ARG A 30 -6.60 -2.06 -13.01
N TYR A 31 -5.62 -1.26 -13.36
CA TYR A 31 -5.60 -0.60 -14.67
C TYR A 31 -4.73 -1.34 -15.68
N HIS A 32 -4.18 -2.48 -15.29
CA HIS A 32 -3.52 -3.39 -16.25
C HIS A 32 -2.50 -2.71 -17.14
N GLY A 33 -1.58 -1.98 -16.53
CA GLY A 33 -0.47 -1.40 -17.24
C GLY A 33 -0.70 -0.02 -17.81
N SER A 34 -1.86 0.57 -17.58
CA SER A 34 -2.10 1.90 -18.11
C SER A 34 -2.61 2.86 -17.03
N ALA A 35 -2.11 2.71 -15.81
CA ALA A 35 -2.54 3.57 -14.72
C ALA A 35 -1.91 4.95 -14.84
N ARG A 36 -2.75 5.96 -14.95
CA ARG A 36 -2.33 7.36 -14.95
C ARG A 36 -2.40 7.91 -13.53
N ILE A 37 -1.54 8.90 -13.27
CA ILE A 37 -1.44 9.43 -11.91
C ILE A 37 -2.78 9.95 -11.38
N THR A 38 -3.58 10.58 -12.25
CA THR A 38 -4.84 11.14 -11.79
C THR A 38 -5.84 10.04 -11.43
N ARG A 39 -5.84 8.95 -12.18
CA ARG A 39 -6.72 7.85 -11.87
C ARG A 39 -6.30 7.15 -10.59
N VAL A 40 -5.00 7.00 -10.40
CA VAL A 40 -4.50 6.37 -9.18
C VAL A 40 -4.82 7.26 -7.99
N SER A 41 -4.65 8.56 -8.16
CA SER A 41 -4.99 9.52 -7.10
C SER A 41 -6.44 9.36 -6.67
N TYR A 42 -7.33 9.29 -7.63
CA TYR A 42 -8.73 9.14 -7.35
C TYR A 42 -9.02 7.80 -6.65
N GLY A 43 -8.48 6.73 -7.20
CA GLY A 43 -8.73 5.40 -6.64
C GLY A 43 -8.13 5.20 -5.27
N ALA A 44 -6.99 5.82 -5.01
CA ALA A 44 -6.32 5.67 -3.72
C ALA A 44 -6.77 6.70 -2.69
N GLY A 45 -7.58 7.68 -3.11
CA GLY A 45 -8.02 8.73 -2.20
C GLY A 45 -6.88 9.59 -1.72
N MET A 46 -5.91 9.87 -2.58
CA MET A 46 -4.70 10.57 -2.19
C MET A 46 -4.45 11.71 -3.16
N PRO A 47 -4.14 12.91 -2.67
CA PRO A 47 -3.84 14.02 -3.56
C PRO A 47 -2.67 13.70 -4.48
N VAL A 48 -2.72 14.23 -5.70
CA VAL A 48 -1.71 13.93 -6.70
C VAL A 48 -0.31 14.25 -6.22
N ASP A 49 -0.13 15.40 -5.57
CA ASP A 49 1.21 15.79 -5.12
C ASP A 49 1.79 14.78 -4.15
N ARG A 50 0.98 14.33 -3.21
CA ARG A 50 1.43 13.34 -2.26
C ARG A 50 1.66 12.01 -2.94
N LEU A 51 0.77 11.65 -3.85
CA LEU A 51 0.87 10.39 -4.56
C LEU A 51 2.16 10.32 -5.38
N ARG A 52 2.58 11.43 -5.99
CA ARG A 52 3.80 11.43 -6.78
C ARG A 52 4.99 10.95 -5.97
N ASN A 53 5.08 11.39 -4.72
CA ASN A 53 6.16 10.95 -3.87
C ASN A 53 6.10 9.46 -3.59
N PHE A 54 4.92 8.93 -3.35
CA PHE A 54 4.78 7.51 -3.14
C PHE A 54 5.12 6.72 -4.39
N VAL A 55 4.66 7.18 -5.53
CA VAL A 55 4.92 6.49 -6.78
C VAL A 55 6.42 6.46 -7.07
N GLU A 56 7.10 7.57 -6.86
CA GLU A 56 8.54 7.61 -7.08
C GLU A 56 9.26 6.61 -6.19
N ARG A 57 8.84 6.52 -4.95
CA ARG A 57 9.44 5.57 -4.04
C ARG A 57 9.18 4.15 -4.48
N LEU A 58 7.97 3.88 -4.91
CA LEU A 58 7.63 2.53 -5.36
C LEU A 58 8.41 2.14 -6.61
N VAL A 59 8.63 3.09 -7.51
CA VAL A 59 9.45 2.82 -8.68
C VAL A 59 10.89 2.55 -8.27
N THR A 60 11.42 3.37 -7.35
CA THR A 60 12.78 3.17 -6.86
C THR A 60 12.95 1.82 -6.19
N LEU A 61 11.92 1.38 -5.47
CA LEU A 61 11.96 0.08 -4.82
C LEU A 61 11.74 -1.08 -5.78
N GLY A 62 11.41 -0.78 -7.03
CA GLY A 62 11.18 -1.83 -8.00
C GLY A 62 9.81 -2.45 -7.92
N LEU A 63 8.89 -1.83 -7.20
CA LEU A 63 7.53 -2.38 -7.05
C LEU A 63 6.59 -1.88 -8.13
N LEU A 64 6.89 -0.73 -8.71
CA LEU A 64 6.19 -0.19 -9.86
C LEU A 64 7.17 0.09 -10.97
N ARG A 65 6.67 0.07 -12.18
CA ARG A 65 7.43 0.48 -13.33
C ARG A 65 6.70 1.63 -14.00
N SER A 66 7.45 2.57 -14.53
CA SER A 66 6.91 3.75 -15.19
C SER A 66 7.24 3.65 -16.68
N ASP A 67 6.23 3.70 -17.50
CA ASP A 67 6.40 3.72 -18.96
C ASP A 67 5.77 4.96 -19.51
N GLU A 68 6.22 5.39 -20.67
CA GLU A 68 5.62 6.53 -21.31
C GLU A 68 4.64 6.05 -22.35
N VAL A 69 3.40 6.49 -22.19
CA VAL A 69 2.33 6.12 -23.11
C VAL A 69 1.69 7.42 -23.58
N ASP A 70 1.73 7.67 -24.86
CA ASP A 70 1.19 8.91 -25.44
C ASP A 70 1.82 10.13 -24.80
N GLY A 71 3.12 10.07 -24.57
CA GLY A 71 3.88 11.20 -24.05
C GLY A 71 3.70 11.48 -22.58
N ARG A 72 3.02 10.60 -21.85
CA ARG A 72 2.79 10.79 -20.42
C ARG A 72 3.08 9.52 -19.66
N PRO A 73 3.47 9.64 -18.39
CA PRO A 73 3.77 8.45 -17.60
C PRO A 73 2.54 7.60 -17.38
N ALA A 74 2.72 6.31 -17.49
CA ALA A 74 1.73 5.32 -17.10
C ALA A 74 2.45 4.29 -16.23
N TYR A 75 1.78 3.79 -15.22
CA TYR A 75 2.40 2.93 -14.23
C TYR A 75 1.84 1.53 -14.29
N ASP A 76 2.69 0.59 -13.94
CA ASP A 76 2.29 -0.80 -13.90
C ASP A 76 2.99 -1.46 -12.72
N ILE A 77 2.36 -2.49 -12.19
CA ILE A 77 2.97 -3.21 -11.09
C ILE A 77 3.97 -4.21 -11.65
N THR A 78 5.09 -4.37 -10.94
CA THR A 78 6.11 -5.32 -11.36
C THR A 78 5.88 -6.66 -10.66
N PRO A 79 6.57 -7.73 -11.08
CA PRO A 79 6.50 -8.98 -10.33
C PRO A 79 6.90 -8.81 -8.88
N ARG A 80 7.88 -7.96 -8.62
CA ARG A 80 8.28 -7.66 -7.25
C ARG A 80 7.15 -6.96 -6.49
N GLY A 81 6.42 -6.08 -7.18
CA GLY A 81 5.27 -5.43 -6.58
C GLY A 81 4.16 -6.42 -6.26
N GLN A 82 3.92 -7.38 -7.15
CA GLN A 82 2.94 -8.43 -6.89
C GLN A 82 3.34 -9.23 -5.67
N GLU A 83 4.61 -9.54 -5.56
CA GLU A 83 5.12 -10.30 -4.44
C GLU A 83 4.94 -9.51 -3.15
N PHE A 84 5.19 -8.20 -3.21
CA PHE A 84 4.97 -7.35 -2.07
C PHE A 84 3.51 -7.41 -1.62
N LEU A 85 2.59 -7.29 -2.56
CA LEU A 85 1.17 -7.32 -2.22
C LEU A 85 0.78 -8.65 -1.60
N THR A 86 1.23 -9.75 -2.18
CA THR A 86 0.92 -11.05 -1.62
C THR A 86 1.41 -11.17 -0.19
N THR A 87 2.64 -10.73 0.05
CA THR A 87 3.22 -10.80 1.38
C THR A 87 2.50 -9.86 2.34
N TYR A 88 2.17 -8.67 1.86
CA TYR A 88 1.46 -7.71 2.68
C TYR A 88 0.12 -8.25 3.14
N TRP A 89 -0.65 -8.84 2.23
CA TRP A 89 -1.96 -9.34 2.61
C TRP A 89 -1.87 -10.57 3.50
N LYS A 90 -0.84 -11.38 3.34
CA LYS A 90 -0.62 -12.47 4.27
C LYS A 90 -0.35 -11.96 5.67
N MET A 91 0.51 -10.96 5.76
CA MET A 91 0.82 -10.36 7.05
C MET A 91 -0.42 -9.75 7.68
N ARG A 92 -1.19 -9.03 6.87
CA ARG A 92 -2.40 -8.41 7.37
C ARG A 92 -3.40 -9.45 7.88
N ALA A 93 -3.50 -10.57 7.20
CA ALA A 93 -4.41 -11.61 7.62
C ALA A 93 -4.06 -12.12 9.02
N TYR A 94 -2.77 -12.28 9.30
CA TYR A 94 -2.36 -12.67 10.63
C TYR A 94 -2.76 -11.63 11.67
N ILE A 95 -2.49 -10.38 11.37
CA ILE A 95 -2.73 -9.31 12.32
C ILE A 95 -4.23 -9.14 12.55
N GLU A 96 -5.00 -9.17 11.51
CA GLU A 96 -6.42 -8.96 11.62
C GLU A 96 -7.10 -10.07 12.40
N VAL A 97 -6.63 -11.28 12.23
CA VAL A 97 -7.20 -12.37 13.02
C VAL A 97 -6.94 -12.15 14.50
N LEU A 98 -5.74 -11.70 14.84
CA LEU A 98 -5.42 -11.44 16.23
C LEU A 98 -6.16 -10.25 16.78
N GLU A 99 -6.26 -9.20 16.00
CA GLU A 99 -6.86 -7.96 16.45
C GLU A 99 -8.37 -8.01 16.46
N SER A 100 -8.95 -8.88 15.69
CA SER A 100 -10.40 -8.90 15.57
C SER A 100 -11.07 -9.65 16.70
N ASN A 101 -10.36 -9.81 17.82
CA ASN A 101 -10.97 -10.37 19.00
C ASN A 101 -10.75 -11.87 19.16
N PRO A 102 -9.61 -12.24 19.69
CA PRO A 102 -9.31 -13.65 19.88
C PRO A 102 -10.33 -14.38 20.74
N ASP A 103 -10.85 -13.71 21.75
CA ASP A 103 -11.82 -14.33 22.62
C ASP A 103 -13.10 -14.64 21.88
N ASP A 104 -13.50 -13.71 21.04
CA ASP A 104 -14.69 -13.88 20.28
C ASP A 104 -14.59 -15.08 19.35
N ARG A 105 -13.44 -15.21 18.70
CA ARG A 105 -13.25 -16.32 17.80
C ARG A 105 -13.28 -17.65 18.54
N VAL A 106 -12.65 -17.68 19.69
CA VAL A 106 -12.66 -18.89 20.48
C VAL A 106 -14.08 -19.26 20.86
N GLY A 107 -14.83 -18.26 21.29
CA GLY A 107 -16.20 -18.50 21.66
C GLY A 107 -17.03 -19.05 20.52
N ARG A 108 -16.84 -18.50 19.36
CA ARG A 108 -17.64 -18.93 18.23
C ARG A 108 -17.30 -20.34 17.80
N ARG A 109 -16.05 -20.71 17.95
CA ARG A 109 -15.69 -22.03 17.51
C ARG A 109 -16.19 -23.12 18.37
N ARG A 110 -16.44 -22.82 19.59
CA ARG A 110 -16.85 -23.84 20.50
C ARG A 110 -18.22 -24.39 20.31
N PRO A 111 -19.18 -23.66 19.97
CA PRO A 111 -20.55 -24.22 19.86
C PRO A 111 -20.67 -25.34 18.92
#